data_aec08b0c68aeb319847accaed2b6abc9
#
_entry.id   aec08b0c68aeb319847accaed2b6abc9
#
_cell.length_a   1.000
_cell.length_b   1.000
_cell.length_c   1.000
_cell.angle_alpha   90.00
_cell.angle_beta   90.00
_cell.angle_gamma   90.00
#
_symmetry.space_group_name_H-M   'P 1'
#
loop_
_entity.id
_entity.type
_entity.pdbx_description
1 polymer ?
#
loop_
_entity_poly.entity_id
_entity_poly.type
_entity_poly.pdbx_seq_one_letter_code
_entity_poly.pdbx_strand_id
1 'polypeptide(L)'
;LLCDSAITSEYITEVLIASRLSAVNKPIQYAQPPMKTSKILMCLPVMLMAAEPGEFFETKVRPVLAKNCYSCHRDAALGGLRLDSREAMLKGGKSGAAIVAEHPEESLLLKAVQQSDEKIRKMPPSGKLSDAEIADLSSWIKQGAVWPATAVAQKTGKGITAEQRAFWSFQPVKAPEVPAGANAIDYLVQARLAKDRLKQGPAADKRTLIRRASLDLTGLPPTPEDVDAFLADSKPDAYAKVIDRLLASPRYGERWGRVWLDVARYSDDKLNSTKEEPYEESYRYRNWVIEALNKDLPYSDFVKAQIAGDQTGHPAALGFYALSPEMQDDRVDATTRGFLALTVACAQCHDHKFDPIPTRDFYSLQGVFNNTKLDEKELAPKETVDQWKSLEKNVKAMEEEVTRFYARQTEMIAEIEAAKTARYLMAARGLGPKDGLDEEILKRWTEYQSQPRKDHTFLQKWFAATNRDENRKAATDFQELVLAVNREQREIETRNDYKKGGKTANPDLAQLVLESIEYPKYVLWRSLFEKSIRDSAGFFASTEGVYFFGKGKVDRFLPAAWQEYAQDLERRLEMARKALPPKYPYLQVISDKEKIVDIN
;
A
#
# COMPACT_ATOMS: atom_id res chain seq x y z
N LEU A 1 30.87 -1.48 -31.35
CA LEU A 1 32.24 -1.66 -30.88
C LEU A 1 32.20 -1.86 -29.38
N LEU A 2 32.42 -3.06 -29.01
CA LEU A 2 32.85 -3.69 -27.78
C LEU A 2 33.27 -2.74 -26.65
N CYS A 3 32.64 -2.86 -25.49
CA CYS A 3 33.28 -2.70 -24.19
C CYS A 3 32.71 -3.73 -23.22
N ASP A 4 33.62 -4.56 -22.76
CA ASP A 4 33.40 -5.79 -22.04
C ASP A 4 32.87 -5.63 -20.62
N SER A 5 32.06 -6.58 -20.29
CA SER A 5 31.64 -6.99 -18.96
C SER A 5 32.84 -7.50 -18.12
N ALA A 6 33.36 -6.71 -17.21
CA ALA A 6 34.21 -7.18 -16.11
C ALA A 6 34.31 -6.14 -14.97
N ILE A 7 33.17 -5.78 -14.34
CA ILE A 7 33.18 -5.11 -13.03
C ILE A 7 32.04 -5.73 -12.21
N THR A 8 32.27 -6.93 -11.75
CA THR A 8 31.35 -7.55 -10.78
C THR A 8 32.09 -8.60 -10.02
N SER A 9 32.70 -8.36 -8.97
CA SER A 9 33.01 -9.31 -7.90
C SER A 9 33.86 -8.71 -6.78
N GLU A 10 34.73 -7.76 -7.06
CA GLU A 10 35.61 -7.22 -6.02
C GLU A 10 34.97 -6.08 -5.22
N TYR A 11 34.09 -5.29 -5.82
CA TYR A 11 33.43 -4.15 -5.14
C TYR A 11 32.40 -4.58 -4.08
N ILE A 12 31.79 -5.76 -4.24
CA ILE A 12 30.81 -6.27 -3.26
C ILE A 12 31.53 -6.84 -2.04
N THR A 13 32.75 -7.33 -2.20
CA THR A 13 33.54 -7.90 -1.10
C THR A 13 34.12 -6.80 -0.20
N GLU A 14 34.52 -5.67 -0.73
CA GLU A 14 35.04 -4.54 0.07
C GLU A 14 33.95 -3.82 0.87
N VAL A 15 32.74 -3.68 0.33
CA VAL A 15 31.59 -3.08 1.05
C VAL A 15 31.12 -3.97 2.20
N LEU A 16 31.23 -5.29 2.09
CA LEU A 16 30.89 -6.24 3.15
C LEU A 16 31.96 -6.35 4.24
N ILE A 17 33.23 -6.02 3.94
CA ILE A 17 34.32 -5.99 4.93
C ILE A 17 34.27 -4.69 5.72
N ALA A 18 33.89 -3.55 5.11
CA ALA A 18 33.72 -2.27 5.81
C ALA A 18 32.55 -2.28 6.80
N SER A 19 31.50 -3.10 6.57
CA SER A 19 30.37 -3.23 7.50
C SER A 19 30.63 -4.12 8.72
N ARG A 20 31.73 -4.87 8.75
CA ARG A 20 32.10 -5.72 9.90
C ARG A 20 33.11 -5.09 10.87
N LEU A 21 33.63 -3.91 10.61
CA LEU A 21 34.62 -3.22 11.46
C LEU A 21 34.04 -2.07 12.31
N SER A 22 32.71 -1.82 12.29
CA SER A 22 32.08 -0.79 13.13
C SER A 22 31.45 -1.30 14.44
N ALA A 23 31.83 -2.46 14.90
CA ALA A 23 31.36 -3.03 16.17
C ALA A 23 32.40 -2.90 17.29
N VAL A 24 32.97 -1.70 17.48
CA VAL A 24 33.68 -1.35 18.72
C VAL A 24 33.27 0.07 19.13
N ASN A 25 32.05 0.20 19.64
CA ASN A 25 31.61 1.38 20.38
C ASN A 25 31.96 1.19 21.86
N LYS A 26 33.09 1.74 22.28
CA LYS A 26 33.29 2.07 23.69
C LYS A 26 32.64 3.45 23.95
N PRO A 27 31.78 3.58 24.98
CA PRO A 27 31.21 4.89 25.29
C PRO A 27 32.31 5.80 25.87
N ILE A 28 32.43 7.00 25.28
CA ILE A 28 33.26 8.07 25.84
C ILE A 28 32.59 8.54 27.12
N GLN A 29 33.17 8.21 28.26
CA GLN A 29 32.78 8.74 29.56
C GLN A 29 33.28 10.19 29.65
N TYR A 30 32.35 11.14 29.65
CA TYR A 30 32.61 12.48 30.11
C TYR A 30 32.73 12.48 31.63
N ALA A 31 33.91 12.79 32.12
CA ALA A 31 34.15 12.99 33.56
C ALA A 31 33.40 14.25 34.02
N GLN A 32 32.40 14.09 34.87
CA GLN A 32 31.79 15.19 35.61
C GLN A 32 32.64 15.51 36.86
N PRO A 33 32.82 16.79 37.25
CA PRO A 33 33.50 17.16 38.47
C PRO A 33 32.64 16.76 39.70
N PRO A 34 33.27 16.47 40.86
CA PRO A 34 32.57 15.97 42.03
C PRO A 34 31.67 17.04 42.66
N MET A 35 30.37 16.84 42.63
CA MET A 35 29.44 17.62 43.43
C MET A 35 29.40 17.11 44.85
N LYS A 36 29.69 18.01 45.81
CA LYS A 36 29.57 17.76 47.24
C LYS A 36 28.11 17.47 47.60
N THR A 37 27.85 16.28 48.11
CA THR A 37 26.56 15.85 48.62
C THR A 37 26.22 16.60 49.91
N SER A 38 25.26 17.54 49.81
CA SER A 38 24.53 18.01 50.98
C SER A 38 23.20 17.24 51.03
N LYS A 39 23.04 16.42 52.06
CA LYS A 39 21.81 15.65 52.30
C LYS A 39 20.73 16.61 52.78
N ILE A 40 19.86 17.04 51.91
CA ILE A 40 18.53 17.56 52.28
C ILE A 40 17.51 16.52 51.82
N LEU A 41 17.03 15.75 52.80
CA LEU A 41 15.94 14.80 52.62
C LEU A 41 14.62 15.59 52.55
N MET A 42 14.21 15.98 51.35
CA MET A 42 12.91 16.61 51.10
C MET A 42 12.00 15.55 50.50
N CYS A 43 11.15 14.92 51.33
CA CYS A 43 10.05 14.09 50.92
C CYS A 43 9.04 14.97 50.16
N LEU A 44 9.17 15.05 48.82
CA LEU A 44 8.05 15.44 47.98
C LEU A 44 7.23 14.17 47.69
N PRO A 45 5.92 14.19 47.95
CA PRO A 45 5.07 13.14 47.44
C PRO A 45 5.07 13.25 45.88
N VAL A 46 5.60 12.23 45.22
CA VAL A 46 5.37 12.01 43.78
C VAL A 46 3.88 11.73 43.68
N MET A 47 3.09 12.76 43.41
CA MET A 47 1.76 12.57 42.87
C MET A 47 1.96 11.91 41.50
N LEU A 48 1.72 10.60 41.41
CA LEU A 48 1.38 9.96 40.15
C LEU A 48 0.13 10.69 39.66
N MET A 49 0.30 11.64 38.75
CA MET A 49 -0.80 12.14 37.96
C MET A 49 -1.24 10.96 37.06
N ALA A 50 -2.29 10.26 37.49
CA ALA A 50 -3.01 9.37 36.60
C ALA A 50 -3.44 10.23 35.41
N ALA A 51 -3.05 9.85 34.20
CA ALA A 51 -3.51 10.53 32.99
C ALA A 51 -5.02 10.59 33.01
N GLU A 52 -5.59 11.74 32.67
CA GLU A 52 -7.04 11.92 32.55
C GLU A 52 -7.60 10.77 31.69
N PRO A 53 -8.72 10.12 32.08
CA PRO A 53 -9.25 8.95 31.36
C PRO A 53 -9.48 9.20 29.87
N GLY A 54 -9.75 10.44 29.47
CA GLY A 54 -9.86 10.84 28.06
C GLY A 54 -8.53 10.85 27.32
N GLU A 55 -7.46 11.28 27.97
CA GLU A 55 -6.10 11.27 27.40
C GLU A 55 -5.58 9.85 27.21
N PHE A 56 -5.89 8.96 28.14
CA PHE A 56 -5.54 7.55 28.02
C PHE A 56 -6.22 6.90 26.80
N PHE A 57 -7.50 7.17 26.57
CA PHE A 57 -8.20 6.68 25.40
C PHE A 57 -7.56 7.17 24.08
N GLU A 58 -7.28 8.48 23.97
CA GLU A 58 -6.73 9.07 22.74
C GLU A 58 -5.30 8.59 22.43
N THR A 59 -4.48 8.40 23.48
CA THR A 59 -3.06 8.06 23.29
C THR A 59 -2.80 6.55 23.24
N LYS A 60 -3.67 5.72 23.82
CA LYS A 60 -3.44 4.28 23.98
C LYS A 60 -4.49 3.43 23.26
N VAL A 61 -5.76 3.75 23.40
CA VAL A 61 -6.87 2.90 22.91
C VAL A 61 -7.23 3.20 21.47
N ARG A 62 -7.49 4.48 21.14
CA ARG A 62 -7.89 4.87 19.78
C ARG A 62 -6.87 4.43 18.70
N PRO A 63 -5.55 4.56 18.89
CA PRO A 63 -4.59 4.07 17.88
C PRO A 63 -4.68 2.57 17.64
N VAL A 64 -4.93 1.76 18.68
CA VAL A 64 -5.12 0.32 18.55
C VAL A 64 -6.37 0.00 17.74
N LEU A 65 -7.50 0.65 18.06
CA LEU A 65 -8.77 0.48 17.34
C LEU A 65 -8.64 0.92 15.87
N ALA A 66 -8.02 2.06 15.63
CA ALA A 66 -7.84 2.59 14.28
C ALA A 66 -6.98 1.68 13.40
N LYS A 67 -5.86 1.21 13.92
CA LYS A 67 -4.91 0.36 13.20
C LYS A 67 -5.47 -1.04 12.90
N ASN A 68 -6.20 -1.63 13.84
CA ASN A 68 -6.49 -3.06 13.80
C ASN A 68 -7.98 -3.42 13.61
N CYS A 69 -8.91 -2.46 13.80
CA CYS A 69 -10.34 -2.77 13.89
C CYS A 69 -11.22 -1.97 12.92
N TYR A 70 -10.95 -0.67 12.70
CA TYR A 70 -11.84 0.21 11.96
C TYR A 70 -12.00 -0.14 10.49
N SER A 71 -11.01 -0.73 9.85
CA SER A 71 -11.11 -1.19 8.46
C SER A 71 -12.29 -2.16 8.21
N CYS A 72 -12.66 -2.94 9.24
CA CYS A 72 -13.75 -3.92 9.15
C CYS A 72 -14.98 -3.55 9.99
N HIS A 73 -14.79 -2.80 11.08
CA HIS A 73 -15.82 -2.56 12.10
C HIS A 73 -16.19 -1.08 12.26
N ARG A 74 -16.07 -0.28 11.21
CA ARG A 74 -16.55 1.08 11.10
C ARG A 74 -17.59 1.16 9.98
N ASP A 75 -17.20 1.45 8.76
CA ASP A 75 -18.12 1.66 7.64
C ASP A 75 -18.66 0.33 7.09
N ALA A 76 -17.84 -0.70 7.01
CA ALA A 76 -18.22 -2.05 6.58
C ALA A 76 -19.10 -2.78 7.61
N ALA A 77 -19.06 -2.40 8.88
CA ALA A 77 -19.85 -2.95 9.99
C ALA A 77 -19.97 -4.49 9.95
N LEU A 78 -18.86 -5.21 9.70
CA LEU A 78 -18.88 -6.66 9.56
C LEU A 78 -19.48 -7.34 10.80
N GLY A 79 -20.41 -8.26 10.59
CA GLY A 79 -21.18 -8.88 11.68
C GLY A 79 -22.20 -7.95 12.36
N GLY A 80 -22.47 -6.79 11.75
CA GLY A 80 -23.32 -5.75 12.33
C GLY A 80 -22.68 -5.00 13.50
N LEU A 81 -21.35 -5.21 13.70
CA LEU A 81 -20.60 -4.58 14.79
C LEU A 81 -19.87 -3.33 14.31
N ARG A 82 -20.05 -2.24 15.04
CA ARG A 82 -19.28 -1.00 14.91
C ARG A 82 -18.45 -0.76 16.16
N LEU A 83 -17.19 -0.32 15.97
CA LEU A 83 -16.23 -0.04 17.05
C LEU A 83 -15.77 1.43 17.07
N ASP A 84 -16.49 2.30 16.39
CA ASP A 84 -16.17 3.71 16.22
C ASP A 84 -16.89 4.64 17.21
N SER A 85 -17.74 4.10 18.07
CA SER A 85 -18.35 4.84 19.18
C SER A 85 -18.61 3.93 20.38
N ARG A 86 -18.62 4.52 21.58
CA ARG A 86 -18.93 3.79 22.81
C ARG A 86 -20.33 3.16 22.77
N GLU A 87 -21.30 3.90 22.29
CA GLU A 87 -22.70 3.42 22.17
C GLU A 87 -22.80 2.23 21.24
N ALA A 88 -22.11 2.27 20.10
CA ALA A 88 -22.08 1.16 19.14
C ALA A 88 -21.40 -0.08 19.75
N MET A 89 -20.32 0.07 20.52
CA MET A 89 -19.66 -1.02 21.21
C MET A 89 -20.52 -1.65 22.31
N LEU A 90 -21.23 -0.84 23.08
CA LEU A 90 -22.17 -1.32 24.10
C LEU A 90 -23.39 -1.99 23.46
N LYS A 91 -23.90 -1.48 22.35
CA LYS A 91 -24.97 -2.10 21.56
C LYS A 91 -24.50 -3.45 20.98
N GLY A 92 -23.26 -3.49 20.47
CA GLY A 92 -22.65 -4.65 19.88
C GLY A 92 -23.18 -5.03 18.49
N GLY A 93 -22.86 -6.24 18.06
CA GLY A 93 -23.25 -6.82 16.78
C GLY A 93 -24.12 -8.08 16.96
N LYS A 94 -24.12 -8.95 15.94
CA LYS A 94 -24.88 -10.22 15.95
C LYS A 94 -24.53 -11.14 17.12
N SER A 95 -23.32 -11.05 17.67
CA SER A 95 -22.84 -11.89 18.78
C SER A 95 -23.05 -11.27 20.17
N GLY A 96 -23.65 -10.08 20.26
CA GLY A 96 -23.87 -9.34 21.50
C GLY A 96 -22.97 -8.11 21.64
N ALA A 97 -22.96 -7.53 22.86
CA ALA A 97 -22.18 -6.34 23.19
C ALA A 97 -20.68 -6.60 23.02
N ALA A 98 -19.97 -5.67 22.36
CA ALA A 98 -18.53 -5.77 22.20
C ALA A 98 -17.77 -5.51 23.50
N ILE A 99 -18.26 -4.57 24.31
CA ILE A 99 -17.70 -4.24 25.61
C ILE A 99 -18.80 -4.24 26.68
N VAL A 100 -18.40 -4.66 27.89
CA VAL A 100 -19.18 -4.47 29.12
C VAL A 100 -18.33 -3.54 29.99
N ALA A 101 -18.83 -2.32 30.23
CA ALA A 101 -18.09 -1.31 30.98
C ALA A 101 -17.75 -1.82 32.38
N GLU A 102 -16.54 -1.56 32.85
CA GLU A 102 -15.95 -2.02 34.13
C GLU A 102 -15.68 -3.54 34.20
N HIS A 103 -16.15 -4.34 33.23
CA HIS A 103 -16.03 -5.80 33.19
C HIS A 103 -15.25 -6.28 31.94
N PRO A 104 -13.92 -6.16 31.95
CA PRO A 104 -13.09 -6.60 30.82
C PRO A 104 -13.24 -8.10 30.53
N GLU A 105 -13.37 -8.93 31.55
CA GLU A 105 -13.53 -10.39 31.46
C GLU A 105 -14.83 -10.83 30.76
N GLU A 106 -15.87 -10.00 30.77
CA GLU A 106 -17.13 -10.24 30.11
C GLU A 106 -17.17 -9.69 28.67
N SER A 107 -16.25 -8.82 28.34
CA SER A 107 -16.22 -8.08 27.08
C SER A 107 -15.78 -8.96 25.89
N LEU A 108 -16.65 -9.14 24.90
CA LEU A 108 -16.39 -9.94 23.70
C LEU A 108 -15.17 -9.41 22.91
N LEU A 109 -14.96 -8.11 22.91
CA LEU A 109 -13.79 -7.49 22.27
C LEU A 109 -12.48 -8.06 22.83
N LEU A 110 -12.34 -8.13 24.16
CA LEU A 110 -11.14 -8.68 24.79
C LEU A 110 -10.98 -10.17 24.53
N LYS A 111 -12.05 -10.95 24.67
CA LYS A 111 -12.02 -12.39 24.38
C LYS A 111 -11.57 -12.65 22.93
N ALA A 112 -12.04 -11.86 21.98
CA ALA A 112 -11.67 -11.97 20.57
C ALA A 112 -10.21 -11.64 20.30
N VAL A 113 -9.67 -10.56 20.91
CA VAL A 113 -8.27 -10.13 20.68
C VAL A 113 -7.26 -10.93 21.49
N GLN A 114 -7.64 -11.46 22.65
CA GLN A 114 -6.84 -12.40 23.44
C GLN A 114 -6.74 -13.78 22.79
N GLN A 115 -7.72 -14.11 21.95
CA GLN A 115 -7.83 -15.41 21.26
C GLN A 115 -7.88 -16.60 22.23
N SER A 116 -8.43 -16.39 23.41
CA SER A 116 -8.46 -17.36 24.53
C SER A 116 -9.66 -18.30 24.51
N ASP A 117 -10.70 -18.00 23.74
CA ASP A 117 -11.93 -18.79 23.65
C ASP A 117 -12.11 -19.32 22.21
N GLU A 118 -12.14 -20.63 22.05
CA GLU A 118 -12.30 -21.29 20.75
C GLU A 118 -13.67 -21.04 20.10
N LYS A 119 -14.70 -20.69 20.88
CA LYS A 119 -16.04 -20.38 20.39
C LYS A 119 -16.16 -18.95 19.85
N ILE A 120 -15.20 -18.09 20.15
CA ILE A 120 -15.19 -16.69 19.72
C ILE A 120 -14.21 -16.54 18.56
N ARG A 121 -14.69 -15.89 17.47
CA ARG A 121 -13.84 -15.63 16.31
C ARG A 121 -12.65 -14.78 16.70
N LYS A 122 -11.46 -15.28 16.41
CA LYS A 122 -10.17 -14.59 16.66
C LYS A 122 -10.09 -13.30 15.86
N MET A 123 -9.73 -12.20 16.54
CA MET A 123 -9.57 -10.88 15.94
C MET A 123 -8.23 -10.25 16.38
N PRO A 124 -7.63 -9.38 15.54
CA PRO A 124 -7.92 -9.23 14.12
C PRO A 124 -7.47 -10.47 13.31
N PRO A 125 -8.00 -10.70 12.10
CA PRO A 125 -7.60 -11.84 11.26
C PRO A 125 -6.13 -11.83 10.84
N SER A 126 -5.51 -10.65 10.83
CA SER A 126 -4.10 -10.43 10.45
C SER A 126 -3.08 -10.91 11.49
N GLY A 127 -3.53 -11.27 12.71
CA GLY A 127 -2.65 -11.72 13.79
C GLY A 127 -3.10 -11.26 15.17
N LYS A 128 -2.48 -11.79 16.22
CA LYS A 128 -2.77 -11.40 17.61
C LYS A 128 -2.18 -10.02 17.90
N LEU A 129 -2.92 -9.19 18.66
CA LEU A 129 -2.39 -7.93 19.22
C LEU A 129 -1.25 -8.21 20.20
N SER A 130 -0.37 -7.23 20.39
CA SER A 130 0.65 -7.30 21.43
C SER A 130 0.02 -7.33 22.84
N ASP A 131 0.71 -7.94 23.78
CA ASP A 131 0.22 -8.02 25.16
C ASP A 131 0.05 -6.62 25.79
N ALA A 132 0.84 -5.64 25.37
CA ALA A 132 0.69 -4.23 25.77
C ALA A 132 -0.60 -3.60 25.21
N GLU A 133 -0.92 -3.81 23.94
CA GLU A 133 -2.17 -3.32 23.32
C GLU A 133 -3.41 -3.98 23.98
N ILE A 134 -3.33 -5.26 24.30
CA ILE A 134 -4.39 -5.98 25.02
C ILE A 134 -4.56 -5.43 26.46
N ALA A 135 -3.46 -5.15 27.15
CA ALA A 135 -3.49 -4.56 28.48
C ALA A 135 -4.07 -3.15 28.48
N ASP A 136 -3.75 -2.33 27.48
CA ASP A 136 -4.32 -0.99 27.31
C ASP A 136 -5.84 -1.04 27.09
N LEU A 137 -6.34 -1.93 26.22
CA LEU A 137 -7.76 -2.16 26.00
C LEU A 137 -8.46 -2.66 27.28
N SER A 138 -7.86 -3.58 28.00
CA SER A 138 -8.38 -4.12 29.26
C SER A 138 -8.48 -3.03 30.33
N SER A 139 -7.42 -2.24 30.49
CA SER A 139 -7.38 -1.12 31.44
C SER A 139 -8.44 -0.06 31.13
N TRP A 140 -8.64 0.25 29.84
CA TRP A 140 -9.66 1.18 29.41
C TRP A 140 -11.08 0.70 29.72
N ILE A 141 -11.40 -0.57 29.43
CA ILE A 141 -12.70 -1.15 29.76
C ILE A 141 -12.92 -1.16 31.26
N LYS A 142 -11.89 -1.54 32.06
CA LYS A 142 -11.93 -1.54 33.51
C LYS A 142 -12.20 -0.15 34.10
N GLN A 143 -11.76 0.91 33.45
CA GLN A 143 -12.02 2.31 33.82
C GLN A 143 -13.40 2.80 33.37
N GLY A 144 -14.31 1.90 32.97
CA GLY A 144 -15.66 2.23 32.53
C GLY A 144 -15.77 2.53 31.03
N ALA A 145 -14.75 2.13 30.25
CA ALA A 145 -14.68 2.38 28.80
C ALA A 145 -14.96 3.87 28.49
N VAL A 146 -14.31 4.76 29.23
CA VAL A 146 -14.47 6.21 29.06
C VAL A 146 -14.03 6.52 27.64
N TRP A 147 -15.04 6.83 26.84
CA TRP A 147 -14.84 7.42 25.53
C TRP A 147 -14.82 8.91 25.80
N PRO A 148 -13.70 9.60 25.58
CA PRO A 148 -13.74 11.03 25.67
C PRO A 148 -14.94 11.39 24.81
N ALA A 149 -15.89 12.13 25.38
CA ALA A 149 -16.75 12.90 24.52
C ALA A 149 -15.73 13.56 23.59
N THR A 150 -15.49 12.94 22.42
CA THR A 150 -14.88 13.62 21.32
C THR A 150 -15.43 14.97 21.49
N ALA A 151 -14.62 16.01 21.80
CA ALA A 151 -15.25 17.27 21.88
C ALA A 151 -16.25 17.18 20.79
N VAL A 152 -17.46 16.74 21.19
CA VAL A 152 -18.58 16.43 20.28
C VAL A 152 -18.55 17.68 19.58
N ALA A 153 -18.02 17.63 18.32
CA ALA A 153 -17.90 18.86 17.61
C ALA A 153 -19.10 19.58 18.05
N GLN A 154 -18.88 20.49 18.98
CA GLN A 154 -20.00 21.00 19.73
C GLN A 154 -20.97 21.24 18.63
N LYS A 155 -22.17 20.60 18.65
CA LYS A 155 -23.24 20.95 17.73
C LYS A 155 -23.59 22.41 18.00
N THR A 156 -22.56 23.18 18.19
CA THR A 156 -22.52 24.57 17.89
C THR A 156 -22.48 24.57 16.39
N GLY A 157 -23.64 24.72 15.79
CA GLY A 157 -23.78 25.19 14.43
C GLY A 157 -23.09 26.54 14.23
N LYS A 158 -21.90 26.71 14.73
CA LYS A 158 -21.10 27.91 14.75
C LYS A 158 -19.73 27.48 14.24
N GLY A 159 -19.54 27.67 12.94
CA GLY A 159 -18.26 27.48 12.29
C GLY A 159 -17.06 28.05 13.05
N ILE A 160 -15.92 28.08 12.44
CA ILE A 160 -14.64 28.59 12.98
C ILE A 160 -14.88 29.84 13.86
N THR A 161 -14.43 29.80 15.12
CA THR A 161 -14.63 30.90 16.08
C THR A 161 -13.87 32.17 15.65
N ALA A 162 -14.26 33.31 16.18
CA ALA A 162 -13.54 34.57 15.90
C ALA A 162 -12.08 34.52 16.35
N GLU A 163 -11.78 33.87 17.47
CA GLU A 163 -10.43 33.68 17.99
C GLU A 163 -9.59 32.79 17.05
N GLN A 164 -10.15 31.67 16.59
CA GLN A 164 -9.51 30.78 15.63
C GLN A 164 -9.23 31.52 14.30
N ARG A 165 -10.17 32.32 13.82
CA ARG A 165 -9.96 33.15 12.62
C ARG A 165 -8.89 34.20 12.83
N ALA A 166 -8.77 34.74 14.02
CA ALA A 166 -7.81 35.79 14.37
C ALA A 166 -6.38 35.23 14.63
N PHE A 167 -6.22 33.92 14.65
CA PHE A 167 -4.88 33.31 14.85
C PHE A 167 -3.91 33.78 13.76
N TRP A 168 -2.72 34.16 14.16
CA TRP A 168 -1.78 34.88 13.30
C TRP A 168 -1.46 34.19 11.97
N SER A 169 -1.35 32.86 11.96
CA SER A 169 -1.02 32.10 10.74
C SER A 169 -2.14 32.04 9.71
N PHE A 170 -3.38 32.34 10.10
CA PHE A 170 -4.54 32.41 9.20
C PHE A 170 -4.90 33.84 8.79
N GLN A 171 -4.09 34.83 9.22
CA GLN A 171 -4.28 36.21 8.81
C GLN A 171 -3.54 36.51 7.51
N PRO A 172 -4.02 37.44 6.68
CA PRO A 172 -3.27 37.93 5.54
C PRO A 172 -1.88 38.40 5.96
N VAL A 173 -0.87 38.01 5.19
CA VAL A 173 0.52 38.43 5.43
C VAL A 173 0.64 39.94 5.34
N LYS A 174 1.16 40.57 6.37
CA LYS A 174 1.46 42.00 6.41
C LYS A 174 2.98 42.19 6.39
N ALA A 175 3.47 43.08 5.52
CA ALA A 175 4.87 43.44 5.52
C ALA A 175 5.21 44.09 6.87
N PRO A 176 6.24 43.63 7.59
CA PRO A 176 6.69 44.30 8.80
C PRO A 176 7.35 45.65 8.46
N GLU A 177 7.25 46.61 9.39
CA GLU A 177 7.98 47.85 9.27
C GLU A 177 9.46 47.59 9.49
N VAL A 178 10.28 47.98 8.51
CA VAL A 178 11.73 47.84 8.53
C VAL A 178 12.33 49.24 8.27
N PRO A 179 13.34 49.69 9.03
CA PRO A 179 13.97 50.95 8.79
C PRO A 179 14.53 51.06 7.36
N ALA A 180 14.42 52.24 6.76
CA ALA A 180 14.93 52.48 5.41
C ALA A 180 16.42 52.18 5.31
N GLY A 181 16.80 51.38 4.31
CA GLY A 181 18.18 50.94 4.07
C GLY A 181 18.65 49.73 4.91
N ALA A 182 17.84 49.21 5.83
CA ALA A 182 18.18 48.01 6.57
C ALA A 182 17.80 46.75 5.75
N ASN A 183 18.62 45.69 5.88
CA ASN A 183 18.21 44.39 5.40
C ASN A 183 17.07 43.84 6.26
N ALA A 184 15.93 43.55 5.67
CA ALA A 184 14.72 43.14 6.40
C ALA A 184 14.92 41.85 7.21
N ILE A 185 15.63 40.88 6.66
CA ILE A 185 15.88 39.57 7.32
C ILE A 185 16.78 39.80 8.54
N ASP A 186 17.87 40.52 8.38
CA ASP A 186 18.80 40.82 9.46
C ASP A 186 18.11 41.63 10.58
N TYR A 187 17.32 42.63 10.20
CA TYR A 187 16.55 43.43 11.16
C TYR A 187 15.61 42.57 12.01
N LEU A 188 14.83 41.69 11.38
CA LEU A 188 13.87 40.81 12.08
C LEU A 188 14.58 39.78 12.97
N VAL A 189 15.69 39.19 12.47
CA VAL A 189 16.51 38.27 13.26
C VAL A 189 17.11 38.94 14.47
N GLN A 190 17.69 40.13 14.29
CA GLN A 190 18.30 40.90 15.39
C GLN A 190 17.27 41.36 16.41
N ALA A 191 16.09 41.78 15.96
CA ALA A 191 14.98 42.13 16.86
C ALA A 191 14.55 40.92 17.74
N ARG A 192 14.51 39.72 17.16
CA ARG A 192 14.22 38.52 17.91
C ARG A 192 15.33 38.15 18.89
N LEU A 193 16.59 38.19 18.46
CA LEU A 193 17.74 37.94 19.32
C LEU A 193 17.76 38.89 20.52
N ALA A 194 17.53 40.20 20.27
CA ALA A 194 17.49 41.22 21.32
C ALA A 194 16.37 40.93 22.35
N LYS A 195 15.17 40.49 21.89
CA LYS A 195 14.08 40.10 22.78
C LYS A 195 14.48 38.96 23.72
N ASP A 196 15.21 37.98 23.20
CA ASP A 196 15.66 36.81 23.94
C ASP A 196 17.04 37.06 24.65
N ARG A 197 17.55 38.29 24.63
CA ARG A 197 18.84 38.70 25.20
C ARG A 197 20.04 37.92 24.64
N LEU A 198 19.94 37.50 23.40
CA LEU A 198 20.98 36.79 22.67
C LEU A 198 21.75 37.78 21.78
N LYS A 199 22.99 37.43 21.49
CA LYS A 199 23.81 38.16 20.51
C LYS A 199 24.10 37.29 19.31
N GLN A 200 24.17 37.93 18.14
CA GLN A 200 24.61 37.26 16.93
C GLN A 200 26.09 36.84 17.09
N GLY A 201 26.40 35.63 16.63
CA GLY A 201 27.77 35.14 16.56
C GLY A 201 28.62 35.89 15.54
N PRO A 202 29.96 35.76 15.58
CA PRO A 202 30.83 36.36 14.59
C PRO A 202 30.58 35.80 13.19
N ALA A 203 30.87 36.60 12.15
CA ALA A 203 30.78 36.14 10.78
C ALA A 203 31.74 34.96 10.54
N ALA A 204 31.27 33.97 9.76
CA ALA A 204 32.09 32.84 9.38
C ALA A 204 33.20 33.26 8.38
N ASP A 205 34.31 32.54 8.39
CA ASP A 205 35.38 32.74 7.41
C ASP A 205 34.94 32.30 5.99
N LYS A 206 35.68 32.78 4.97
CA LYS A 206 35.34 32.51 3.57
C LYS A 206 35.26 31.02 3.21
N ARG A 207 36.14 30.16 3.75
CA ARG A 207 36.11 28.72 3.48
C ARG A 207 34.85 28.10 4.03
N THR A 208 34.47 28.48 5.24
CA THR A 208 33.24 28.06 5.88
C THR A 208 31.99 28.53 5.11
N LEU A 209 31.99 29.79 4.65
CA LEU A 209 30.86 30.36 3.87
C LEU A 209 30.65 29.61 2.55
N ILE A 210 31.70 29.46 1.73
CA ILE A 210 31.55 28.79 0.44
C ILE A 210 31.14 27.31 0.62
N ARG A 211 31.72 26.63 1.62
CA ARG A 211 31.33 25.23 1.91
C ARG A 211 29.84 25.10 2.28
N ARG A 212 29.35 25.96 3.16
CA ARG A 212 27.94 25.98 3.56
C ARG A 212 27.03 26.28 2.37
N ALA A 213 27.32 27.37 1.65
CA ALA A 213 26.52 27.76 0.49
C ALA A 213 26.45 26.66 -0.59
N SER A 214 27.58 26.01 -0.89
CA SER A 214 27.61 24.93 -1.89
C SER A 214 26.78 23.73 -1.44
N LEU A 215 26.92 23.26 -0.20
CA LEU A 215 26.16 22.15 0.32
C LEU A 215 24.67 22.45 0.45
N ASP A 216 24.30 23.66 0.84
CA ASP A 216 22.90 24.07 0.99
C ASP A 216 22.21 24.22 -0.37
N LEU A 217 22.85 24.89 -1.33
CA LEU A 217 22.25 25.23 -2.61
C LEU A 217 22.34 24.11 -3.64
N THR A 218 23.46 23.37 -3.68
CA THR A 218 23.66 22.32 -4.70
C THR A 218 23.77 20.90 -4.14
N GLY A 219 23.92 20.76 -2.83
CA GLY A 219 24.14 19.47 -2.18
C GLY A 219 25.55 18.88 -2.39
N LEU A 220 26.45 19.64 -3.04
CA LEU A 220 27.80 19.21 -3.39
C LEU A 220 28.85 20.10 -2.69
N PRO A 221 30.04 19.58 -2.34
CA PRO A 221 31.11 20.41 -1.86
C PRO A 221 31.62 21.32 -2.98
N PRO A 222 32.19 22.52 -2.65
CA PRO A 222 32.86 23.32 -3.64
C PRO A 222 34.13 22.65 -4.15
N THR A 223 34.51 22.92 -5.40
CA THR A 223 35.81 22.46 -5.90
C THR A 223 36.97 23.22 -5.28
N PRO A 224 38.20 22.69 -5.27
CA PRO A 224 39.39 23.44 -4.82
C PRO A 224 39.55 24.79 -5.53
N GLU A 225 39.32 24.80 -6.84
CA GLU A 225 39.42 25.98 -7.69
C GLU A 225 38.39 27.05 -7.30
N ASP A 226 37.16 26.64 -6.99
CA ASP A 226 36.09 27.52 -6.49
C ASP A 226 36.47 28.17 -5.16
N VAL A 227 37.05 27.36 -4.26
CA VAL A 227 37.53 27.87 -2.96
C VAL A 227 38.65 28.90 -3.14
N ASP A 228 39.65 28.57 -3.95
CA ASP A 228 40.81 29.44 -4.17
C ASP A 228 40.40 30.75 -4.86
N ALA A 229 39.51 30.68 -5.86
CA ALA A 229 38.95 31.85 -6.53
C ALA A 229 38.20 32.77 -5.54
N PHE A 230 37.37 32.19 -4.67
CA PHE A 230 36.63 32.97 -3.67
C PHE A 230 37.56 33.57 -2.60
N LEU A 231 38.60 32.86 -2.18
CA LEU A 231 39.59 33.39 -1.22
C LEU A 231 40.36 34.57 -1.81
N ALA A 232 40.72 34.51 -3.09
CA ALA A 232 41.45 35.55 -3.80
C ALA A 232 40.61 36.81 -4.11
N ASP A 233 39.28 36.67 -4.24
CA ASP A 233 38.39 37.82 -4.50
C ASP A 233 38.16 38.65 -3.23
N SER A 234 38.81 39.83 -3.18
CA SER A 234 38.71 40.78 -2.05
C SER A 234 37.55 41.78 -2.18
N LYS A 235 36.73 41.70 -3.24
CA LYS A 235 35.62 42.65 -3.46
C LYS A 235 34.49 42.43 -2.46
N PRO A 236 33.74 43.49 -2.10
CA PRO A 236 32.60 43.38 -1.18
C PRO A 236 31.51 42.43 -1.66
N ASP A 237 31.34 42.28 -2.98
CA ASP A 237 30.34 41.44 -3.63
C ASP A 237 30.82 39.98 -3.89
N ALA A 238 32.02 39.61 -3.42
CA ALA A 238 32.61 38.30 -3.68
C ALA A 238 31.70 37.13 -3.25
N TYR A 239 31.06 37.23 -2.08
CA TYR A 239 30.14 36.19 -1.61
C TYR A 239 28.83 36.15 -2.41
N ALA A 240 28.29 37.31 -2.78
CA ALA A 240 27.09 37.38 -3.62
C ALA A 240 27.33 36.69 -4.97
N LYS A 241 28.47 36.87 -5.61
CA LYS A 241 28.86 36.19 -6.85
C LYS A 241 28.90 34.65 -6.69
N VAL A 242 29.39 34.18 -5.55
CA VAL A 242 29.36 32.73 -5.25
C VAL A 242 27.92 32.24 -5.19
N ILE A 243 27.04 32.96 -4.48
CA ILE A 243 25.61 32.60 -4.37
C ILE A 243 24.94 32.61 -5.75
N ASP A 244 25.11 33.67 -6.54
CA ASP A 244 24.52 33.80 -7.87
C ASP A 244 24.96 32.66 -8.80
N ARG A 245 26.24 32.28 -8.76
CA ARG A 245 26.76 31.15 -9.52
C ARG A 245 26.16 29.82 -9.09
N LEU A 246 26.00 29.59 -7.78
CA LEU A 246 25.39 28.35 -7.25
C LEU A 246 23.91 28.28 -7.59
N LEU A 247 23.17 29.39 -7.52
CA LEU A 247 21.75 29.45 -7.89
C LEU A 247 21.54 29.23 -9.40
N ALA A 248 22.49 29.69 -10.24
CA ALA A 248 22.46 29.45 -11.69
C ALA A 248 22.87 28.02 -12.08
N SER A 249 23.37 27.24 -11.15
CA SER A 249 23.76 25.84 -11.41
C SER A 249 22.56 24.95 -11.57
N PRO A 250 22.51 24.04 -12.58
CA PRO A 250 21.45 23.06 -12.70
C PRO A 250 21.37 22.12 -11.47
N ARG A 251 22.43 22.03 -10.69
CA ARG A 251 22.46 21.25 -9.44
C ARG A 251 21.55 21.82 -8.36
N TYR A 252 21.18 23.10 -8.44
CA TYR A 252 20.20 23.70 -7.55
C TYR A 252 18.84 23.02 -7.66
N GLY A 253 18.31 22.88 -8.87
CA GLY A 253 17.05 22.20 -9.09
C GLY A 253 17.11 20.70 -8.77
N GLU A 254 18.23 20.02 -9.03
CA GLU A 254 18.42 18.61 -8.65
C GLU A 254 18.39 18.46 -7.12
N ARG A 255 19.07 19.34 -6.38
CA ARG A 255 19.10 19.32 -4.90
C ARG A 255 17.73 19.55 -4.30
N TRP A 256 17.08 20.63 -4.69
CA TRP A 256 15.80 21.05 -4.12
C TRP A 256 14.61 20.28 -4.70
N GLY A 257 14.75 19.80 -5.94
CA GLY A 257 13.80 18.88 -6.56
C GLY A 257 13.64 17.60 -5.75
N ARG A 258 14.74 17.03 -5.24
CA ARG A 258 14.66 15.87 -4.35
C ARG A 258 13.81 16.15 -3.09
N VAL A 259 14.02 17.31 -2.45
CA VAL A 259 13.25 17.67 -1.25
C VAL A 259 11.76 17.79 -1.58
N TRP A 260 11.44 18.39 -2.75
CA TRP A 260 10.05 18.47 -3.19
C TRP A 260 9.46 17.10 -3.55
N LEU A 261 10.22 16.24 -4.20
CA LEU A 261 9.78 14.88 -4.54
C LEU A 261 9.47 14.03 -3.30
N ASP A 262 10.18 14.24 -2.19
CA ASP A 262 9.86 13.63 -0.89
C ASP A 262 8.50 14.14 -0.36
N VAL A 263 8.21 15.45 -0.49
CA VAL A 263 6.91 16.03 -0.14
C VAL A 263 5.79 15.47 -1.02
N ALA A 264 6.05 15.36 -2.33
CA ALA A 264 5.13 14.80 -3.31
C ALA A 264 4.97 13.27 -3.16
N ARG A 265 5.80 12.62 -2.34
CA ARG A 265 5.86 11.16 -2.20
C ARG A 265 6.08 10.45 -3.52
N TYR A 266 6.93 11.05 -4.36
CA TYR A 266 7.26 10.53 -5.67
C TYR A 266 7.89 9.14 -5.58
N SER A 267 7.44 8.25 -6.45
CA SER A 267 8.02 6.92 -6.64
C SER A 267 8.15 6.61 -8.13
N ASP A 268 9.20 5.90 -8.51
CA ASP A 268 9.36 5.34 -9.85
C ASP A 268 8.59 4.01 -9.99
N ASP A 269 8.10 3.43 -8.89
CA ASP A 269 7.43 2.14 -8.85
C ASP A 269 6.08 2.22 -8.12
N LYS A 270 5.15 1.33 -8.50
CA LYS A 270 3.80 1.26 -7.92
C LYS A 270 3.84 0.64 -6.53
N LEU A 271 3.27 1.33 -5.56
CA LEU A 271 3.35 0.96 -4.14
C LEU A 271 2.69 -0.39 -3.82
N ASN A 272 1.59 -0.72 -4.49
CA ASN A 272 0.75 -1.88 -4.17
C ASN A 272 0.93 -3.07 -5.13
N SER A 273 1.96 -3.06 -5.95
CA SER A 273 2.26 -4.18 -6.82
C SER A 273 3.02 -5.28 -6.08
N THR A 274 2.58 -6.52 -6.23
CA THR A 274 3.33 -7.70 -5.78
C THR A 274 4.43 -8.10 -6.78
N LYS A 275 4.54 -7.36 -7.89
CA LYS A 275 5.55 -7.46 -8.92
C LYS A 275 6.20 -6.11 -9.08
N GLU A 276 7.42 -6.07 -9.54
CA GLU A 276 8.05 -4.83 -9.98
C GLU A 276 7.28 -4.29 -11.19
N GLU A 277 6.50 -3.26 -10.99
CA GLU A 277 5.72 -2.57 -12.03
C GLU A 277 6.07 -1.09 -12.01
N PRO A 278 7.13 -0.69 -12.73
CA PRO A 278 7.57 0.70 -12.75
C PRO A 278 6.54 1.61 -13.45
N TYR A 279 6.50 2.85 -13.01
CA TYR A 279 5.91 3.93 -13.79
C TYR A 279 6.92 4.37 -14.87
N GLU A 280 6.84 3.81 -16.06
CA GLU A 280 7.84 3.96 -17.13
C GLU A 280 8.19 5.43 -17.46
N GLU A 281 7.23 6.34 -17.36
CA GLU A 281 7.38 7.76 -17.71
C GLU A 281 7.41 8.70 -16.49
N SER A 282 7.60 8.15 -15.27
CA SER A 282 7.61 8.90 -14.01
C SER A 282 8.65 10.03 -13.99
N TYR A 283 9.80 9.80 -14.60
CA TYR A 283 10.89 10.79 -14.70
C TYR A 283 10.46 12.12 -15.30
N ARG A 284 9.37 12.19 -16.05
CA ARG A 284 8.88 13.44 -16.66
C ARG A 284 8.39 14.43 -15.62
N TYR A 285 7.70 13.94 -14.59
CA TYR A 285 7.32 14.80 -13.47
C TYR A 285 8.55 15.25 -12.67
N ARG A 286 9.46 14.34 -12.36
CA ARG A 286 10.71 14.67 -11.68
C ARG A 286 11.49 15.75 -12.43
N ASN A 287 11.65 15.57 -13.74
CA ASN A 287 12.38 16.54 -14.58
C ASN A 287 11.66 17.89 -14.61
N TRP A 288 10.31 17.90 -14.68
CA TRP A 288 9.54 19.12 -14.59
C TRP A 288 9.79 19.87 -13.27
N VAL A 289 9.81 19.16 -12.13
CA VAL A 289 10.12 19.76 -10.82
C VAL A 289 11.51 20.39 -10.81
N ILE A 290 12.52 19.67 -11.30
CA ILE A 290 13.91 20.15 -11.39
C ILE A 290 13.98 21.40 -12.27
N GLU A 291 13.35 21.39 -13.44
CA GLU A 291 13.32 22.53 -14.35
C GLU A 291 12.58 23.73 -13.78
N ALA A 292 11.45 23.52 -13.11
CA ALA A 292 10.67 24.58 -12.48
C ALA A 292 11.49 25.33 -11.43
N LEU A 293 12.25 24.59 -10.62
CA LEU A 293 13.16 25.16 -9.61
C LEU A 293 14.34 25.88 -10.25
N ASN A 294 14.95 25.32 -11.29
CA ASN A 294 16.07 25.98 -12.01
C ASN A 294 15.62 27.23 -12.78
N LYS A 295 14.34 27.29 -13.17
CA LYS A 295 13.74 28.48 -13.82
C LYS A 295 13.20 29.50 -12.81
N ASP A 296 13.36 29.22 -11.52
CA ASP A 296 12.81 30.04 -10.43
C ASP A 296 11.31 30.32 -10.60
N LEU A 297 10.53 29.27 -10.97
CA LEU A 297 9.10 29.42 -11.18
C LEU A 297 8.43 29.91 -9.88
N PRO A 298 7.65 31.00 -9.92
CA PRO A 298 6.98 31.52 -8.74
C PRO A 298 6.20 30.43 -8.01
N TYR A 299 6.28 30.39 -6.68
CA TYR A 299 5.66 29.32 -5.89
C TYR A 299 4.16 29.16 -6.16
N SER A 300 3.44 30.27 -6.35
CA SER A 300 2.01 30.25 -6.71
C SER A 300 1.75 29.51 -8.02
N ASP A 301 2.63 29.70 -9.01
CA ASP A 301 2.48 29.07 -10.33
C ASP A 301 2.96 27.62 -10.30
N PHE A 302 3.99 27.34 -9.50
CA PHE A 302 4.44 25.98 -9.21
C PHE A 302 3.33 25.12 -8.57
N VAL A 303 2.59 25.66 -7.60
CA VAL A 303 1.44 24.99 -6.96
C VAL A 303 0.27 24.83 -7.94
N LYS A 304 -0.11 25.92 -8.66
CA LYS A 304 -1.19 25.87 -9.65
C LYS A 304 -0.91 24.83 -10.74
N ALA A 305 0.34 24.74 -11.21
CA ALA A 305 0.72 23.76 -12.20
C ALA A 305 0.51 22.32 -11.72
N GLN A 306 0.77 22.03 -10.47
CA GLN A 306 0.57 20.69 -9.90
C GLN A 306 -0.89 20.33 -9.63
N ILE A 307 -1.76 21.32 -9.49
CA ILE A 307 -3.20 21.13 -9.28
C ILE A 307 -3.96 21.11 -10.63
N ALA A 308 -3.59 22.00 -11.55
CA ALA A 308 -4.30 22.23 -12.82
C ALA A 308 -3.30 22.43 -13.97
N GLY A 309 -2.33 21.54 -14.09
CA GLY A 309 -1.24 21.62 -15.06
C GLY A 309 -1.71 21.53 -16.51
N ASP A 310 -2.82 20.87 -16.75
CA ASP A 310 -3.49 20.80 -18.07
C ASP A 310 -3.98 22.19 -18.53
N GLN A 311 -4.43 23.04 -17.61
CA GLN A 311 -4.94 24.38 -17.87
C GLN A 311 -3.85 25.45 -17.84
N THR A 312 -2.76 25.20 -17.11
CA THR A 312 -1.65 26.16 -16.95
C THR A 312 -0.50 25.94 -17.93
N GLY A 313 -0.63 24.99 -18.87
CA GLY A 313 0.41 24.65 -19.82
C GLY A 313 1.55 23.79 -19.26
N HIS A 314 1.37 23.20 -18.08
CA HIS A 314 2.33 22.36 -17.39
C HIS A 314 1.80 20.93 -17.11
N PRO A 315 1.34 20.18 -18.11
CA PRO A 315 0.66 18.90 -17.88
C PRO A 315 1.54 17.87 -17.16
N ALA A 316 2.87 17.93 -17.28
CA ALA A 316 3.79 17.06 -16.55
C ALA A 316 3.73 17.26 -15.03
N ALA A 317 3.31 18.45 -14.56
CA ALA A 317 3.16 18.75 -13.15
C ALA A 317 2.04 17.94 -12.47
N LEU A 318 1.04 17.48 -13.23
CA LEU A 318 -0.04 16.61 -12.73
C LEU A 318 0.46 15.25 -12.23
N GLY A 319 1.72 14.92 -12.51
CA GLY A 319 2.40 13.78 -11.90
C GLY A 319 2.44 13.81 -10.37
N PHE A 320 2.26 14.97 -9.75
CA PHE A 320 2.11 15.12 -8.30
C PHE A 320 1.02 14.21 -7.72
N TYR A 321 -0.08 14.03 -8.42
CA TYR A 321 -1.19 13.16 -8.00
C TYR A 321 -1.23 11.81 -8.71
N ALA A 322 -0.53 11.67 -9.83
CA ALA A 322 -0.63 10.48 -10.67
C ALA A 322 0.41 9.41 -10.34
N LEU A 323 1.58 9.81 -9.84
CA LEU A 323 2.68 8.89 -9.53
C LEU A 323 2.69 8.47 -8.06
N SER A 324 2.23 9.34 -7.19
CA SER A 324 2.05 9.13 -5.76
C SER A 324 1.35 10.39 -5.21
N PRO A 325 0.55 10.27 -4.18
CA PRO A 325 0.13 9.10 -3.42
C PRO A 325 -0.98 8.30 -4.12
N GLU A 326 -0.93 6.98 -4.02
CA GLU A 326 -1.92 6.12 -4.67
C GLU A 326 -3.29 6.13 -3.98
N MET A 327 -3.30 6.32 -2.66
CA MET A 327 -4.54 6.35 -1.87
C MET A 327 -5.09 7.78 -1.75
N GLN A 328 -6.40 7.90 -1.71
CA GLN A 328 -7.05 9.21 -1.77
C GLN A 328 -6.92 10.04 -0.49
N ASP A 329 -6.89 9.37 0.66
CA ASP A 329 -6.60 10.01 1.95
C ASP A 329 -5.16 10.55 1.99
N ASP A 330 -4.25 9.82 1.36
CA ASP A 330 -2.86 10.22 1.22
C ASP A 330 -2.70 11.42 0.27
N ARG A 331 -3.53 11.54 -0.77
CA ARG A 331 -3.59 12.75 -1.62
C ARG A 331 -4.04 13.98 -0.85
N VAL A 332 -5.01 13.82 0.06
CA VAL A 332 -5.43 14.90 0.96
C VAL A 332 -4.25 15.37 1.81
N ASP A 333 -3.51 14.44 2.42
CA ASP A 333 -2.38 14.76 3.28
C ASP A 333 -1.22 15.39 2.50
N ALA A 334 -0.84 14.81 1.34
CA ALA A 334 0.21 15.37 0.49
C ALA A 334 -0.11 16.79 0.02
N THR A 335 -1.36 17.04 -0.41
CA THR A 335 -1.82 18.37 -0.82
C THR A 335 -1.72 19.38 0.31
N THR A 336 -2.26 19.04 1.47
CA THR A 336 -2.39 19.99 2.56
C THR A 336 -1.07 20.24 3.28
N ARG A 337 -0.22 19.23 3.45
CA ARG A 337 1.14 19.40 3.96
C ARG A 337 2.03 20.13 2.97
N GLY A 338 2.00 19.72 1.70
CA GLY A 338 2.88 20.27 0.68
C GLY A 338 2.57 21.72 0.35
N PHE A 339 1.31 22.07 0.20
CA PHE A 339 0.91 23.40 -0.27
C PHE A 339 0.49 24.36 0.85
N LEU A 340 -0.08 23.84 1.94
CA LEU A 340 -0.65 24.67 3.01
C LEU A 340 0.11 24.56 4.36
N ALA A 341 1.06 23.63 4.47
CA ALA A 341 1.73 23.27 5.72
C ALA A 341 0.75 22.88 6.86
N LEU A 342 -0.41 22.29 6.50
CA LEU A 342 -1.45 21.87 7.42
C LEU A 342 -1.55 20.33 7.49
N THR A 343 -1.77 19.79 8.70
CA THR A 343 -1.89 18.34 8.92
C THR A 343 -3.35 17.89 8.88
N VAL A 344 -4.03 18.17 7.76
CA VAL A 344 -5.48 17.91 7.61
C VAL A 344 -5.84 16.42 7.77
N ALA A 345 -4.91 15.51 7.50
CA ALA A 345 -5.12 14.06 7.72
C ALA A 345 -5.55 13.73 9.18
N CYS A 346 -5.16 14.55 10.17
CA CYS A 346 -5.62 14.37 11.55
C CYS A 346 -7.14 14.52 11.67
N ALA A 347 -7.77 15.25 10.75
CA ALA A 347 -9.21 15.46 10.73
C ALA A 347 -10.01 14.30 10.08
N GLN A 348 -9.34 13.24 9.61
CA GLN A 348 -10.01 12.05 9.06
C GLN A 348 -10.93 11.35 10.06
N CYS A 349 -10.58 11.33 11.33
CA CYS A 349 -11.30 10.58 12.36
C CYS A 349 -12.12 11.49 13.30
N HIS A 350 -11.69 12.73 13.52
CA HIS A 350 -12.31 13.73 14.41
C HIS A 350 -11.82 15.12 14.00
N ASP A 351 -12.48 16.18 14.45
CA ASP A 351 -12.00 17.55 14.19
C ASP A 351 -10.57 17.73 14.68
N HIS A 352 -9.73 18.45 13.91
CA HIS A 352 -8.34 18.61 14.21
C HIS A 352 -8.12 19.20 15.60
N LYS A 353 -7.18 18.64 16.38
CA LYS A 353 -6.98 18.96 17.79
C LYS A 353 -6.59 20.43 18.03
N PHE A 354 -5.77 20.98 17.15
CA PHE A 354 -5.17 22.30 17.35
C PHE A 354 -5.66 23.32 16.34
N ASP A 355 -5.85 22.93 15.10
CA ASP A 355 -6.25 23.81 14.01
C ASP A 355 -7.77 23.79 13.80
N PRO A 356 -8.38 24.87 13.31
CA PRO A 356 -9.81 24.95 13.06
C PRO A 356 -10.22 24.17 11.79
N ILE A 357 -9.90 22.89 11.74
CA ILE A 357 -10.15 22.00 10.59
C ILE A 357 -11.13 20.92 11.03
N PRO A 358 -12.42 21.03 10.68
CA PRO A 358 -13.40 20.01 10.99
C PRO A 358 -13.24 18.76 10.11
N THR A 359 -13.68 17.63 10.61
CA THR A 359 -13.70 16.35 9.88
C THR A 359 -14.37 16.47 8.51
N ARG A 360 -15.43 17.24 8.38
CA ARG A 360 -16.11 17.45 7.10
C ARG A 360 -15.21 18.06 6.03
N ASP A 361 -14.24 18.90 6.39
CA ASP A 361 -13.34 19.56 5.43
C ASP A 361 -12.36 18.52 4.85
N PHE A 362 -11.91 17.54 5.67
CA PHE A 362 -11.14 16.39 5.18
C PHE A 362 -11.95 15.61 4.13
N TYR A 363 -13.21 15.25 4.44
CA TYR A 363 -14.02 14.47 3.50
C TYR A 363 -14.46 15.27 2.28
N SER A 364 -14.66 16.59 2.41
CA SER A 364 -14.91 17.46 1.27
C SER A 364 -13.74 17.46 0.28
N LEU A 365 -12.51 17.54 0.79
CA LEU A 365 -11.31 17.48 -0.05
C LEU A 365 -11.09 16.07 -0.61
N GLN A 366 -11.31 15.02 0.18
CA GLN A 366 -11.26 13.64 -0.29
C GLN A 366 -12.29 13.39 -1.40
N GLY A 367 -13.47 14.00 -1.31
CA GLY A 367 -14.51 13.95 -2.35
C GLY A 367 -14.02 14.44 -3.72
N VAL A 368 -13.17 15.48 -3.75
CA VAL A 368 -12.55 15.95 -4.99
C VAL A 368 -11.71 14.83 -5.60
N PHE A 369 -10.83 14.20 -4.81
CA PHE A 369 -9.98 13.11 -5.30
C PHE A 369 -10.75 11.84 -5.66
N ASN A 370 -11.86 11.56 -4.97
CA ASN A 370 -12.74 10.44 -5.30
C ASN A 370 -13.35 10.56 -6.70
N ASN A 371 -13.45 11.76 -7.24
CA ASN A 371 -13.95 12.03 -8.57
C ASN A 371 -12.84 12.09 -9.63
N THR A 372 -11.61 11.77 -9.28
CA THR A 372 -10.49 11.66 -10.22
C THR A 372 -10.14 10.20 -10.52
N LYS A 373 -9.54 9.96 -11.67
CA LYS A 373 -8.93 8.70 -12.09
C LYS A 373 -7.51 8.93 -12.58
N LEU A 374 -6.67 7.89 -12.48
CA LEU A 374 -5.39 7.87 -13.16
C LEU A 374 -5.63 7.83 -14.67
N ASP A 375 -4.85 8.60 -15.40
CA ASP A 375 -4.97 8.72 -16.85
C ASP A 375 -3.59 8.95 -17.48
N GLU A 376 -3.53 8.83 -18.79
CA GLU A 376 -2.33 9.06 -19.58
C GLU A 376 -2.61 10.14 -20.62
N LYS A 377 -1.78 11.16 -20.65
CA LYS A 377 -1.81 12.18 -21.71
C LYS A 377 -0.74 11.85 -22.73
N GLU A 378 -1.17 11.49 -23.93
CA GLU A 378 -0.28 11.15 -25.03
C GLU A 378 0.55 12.36 -25.46
N LEU A 379 1.83 12.12 -25.76
CA LEU A 379 2.78 13.13 -26.27
C LEU A 379 3.15 12.90 -27.75
N ALA A 380 2.65 11.84 -28.35
CA ALA A 380 2.86 11.51 -29.76
C ALA A 380 1.71 12.02 -30.64
N PRO A 381 1.91 12.16 -31.96
CA PRO A 381 0.84 12.44 -32.91
C PRO A 381 -0.28 11.41 -32.84
N LYS A 382 -1.51 11.85 -33.06
CA LYS A 382 -2.70 10.99 -32.94
C LYS A 382 -2.61 9.73 -33.80
N GLU A 383 -2.07 9.83 -35.01
CA GLU A 383 -1.90 8.72 -35.94
C GLU A 383 -0.99 7.62 -35.33
N THR A 384 0.11 8.02 -34.68
CA THR A 384 1.04 7.10 -33.99
C THR A 384 0.35 6.40 -32.81
N VAL A 385 -0.43 7.16 -32.04
CA VAL A 385 -1.20 6.65 -30.91
C VAL A 385 -2.25 5.64 -31.37
N ASP A 386 -3.04 6.00 -32.39
CA ASP A 386 -4.10 5.14 -32.90
C ASP A 386 -3.54 3.85 -33.53
N GLN A 387 -2.43 3.95 -34.24
CA GLN A 387 -1.74 2.78 -34.79
C GLN A 387 -1.23 1.85 -33.67
N TRP A 388 -0.59 2.40 -32.65
CA TRP A 388 -0.09 1.62 -31.53
C TRP A 388 -1.24 0.93 -30.77
N LYS A 389 -2.32 1.67 -30.45
CA LYS A 389 -3.51 1.13 -29.79
C LYS A 389 -4.18 0.01 -30.60
N SER A 390 -4.17 0.11 -31.92
CA SER A 390 -4.68 -0.93 -32.80
C SER A 390 -3.84 -2.21 -32.72
N LEU A 391 -2.51 -2.07 -32.75
CA LEU A 391 -1.58 -3.20 -32.62
C LEU A 391 -1.67 -3.84 -31.22
N GLU A 392 -1.72 -3.04 -30.16
CA GLU A 392 -1.90 -3.51 -28.79
C GLU A 392 -3.21 -4.28 -28.61
N LYS A 393 -4.30 -3.76 -29.18
CA LYS A 393 -5.61 -4.45 -29.18
C LYS A 393 -5.54 -5.81 -29.86
N ASN A 394 -4.81 -5.91 -30.97
CA ASN A 394 -4.59 -7.17 -31.66
C ASN A 394 -3.78 -8.17 -30.78
N VAL A 395 -2.72 -7.69 -30.14
CA VAL A 395 -1.93 -8.52 -29.19
C VAL A 395 -2.82 -9.04 -28.06
N LYS A 396 -3.59 -8.16 -27.42
CA LYS A 396 -4.53 -8.54 -26.35
C LYS A 396 -5.58 -9.57 -26.81
N ALA A 397 -6.13 -9.38 -28.01
CA ALA A 397 -7.09 -10.33 -28.57
C ALA A 397 -6.47 -11.72 -28.79
N MET A 398 -5.22 -11.77 -29.26
CA MET A 398 -4.49 -13.03 -29.41
C MET A 398 -4.10 -13.66 -28.05
N GLU A 399 -3.73 -12.86 -27.06
CA GLU A 399 -3.49 -13.34 -25.70
C GLU A 399 -4.74 -13.97 -25.09
N GLU A 400 -5.89 -13.32 -25.28
CA GLU A 400 -7.18 -13.86 -24.85
C GLU A 400 -7.52 -15.17 -25.60
N GLU A 401 -7.23 -15.26 -26.90
CA GLU A 401 -7.46 -16.47 -27.69
C GLU A 401 -6.62 -17.64 -27.19
N VAL A 402 -5.32 -17.42 -26.99
CA VAL A 402 -4.40 -18.42 -26.41
C VAL A 402 -4.85 -18.84 -25.02
N THR A 403 -5.16 -17.87 -24.16
CA THR A 403 -5.60 -18.14 -22.78
C THR A 403 -6.90 -18.95 -22.78
N ARG A 404 -7.86 -18.59 -23.59
CA ARG A 404 -9.15 -19.28 -23.72
C ARG A 404 -8.97 -20.70 -24.26
N PHE A 405 -8.08 -20.88 -25.24
CA PHE A 405 -7.76 -22.20 -25.76
C PHE A 405 -7.23 -23.12 -24.67
N TYR A 406 -6.18 -22.71 -23.95
CA TYR A 406 -5.56 -23.52 -22.91
C TYR A 406 -6.49 -23.75 -21.69
N ALA A 407 -7.26 -22.75 -21.31
CA ALA A 407 -8.28 -22.92 -20.26
C ALA A 407 -9.27 -24.01 -20.61
N ARG A 408 -9.82 -23.97 -21.83
CA ARG A 408 -10.77 -24.99 -22.31
C ARG A 408 -10.15 -26.38 -22.40
N GLN A 409 -8.89 -26.50 -22.89
CA GLN A 409 -8.20 -27.80 -22.95
C GLN A 409 -7.92 -28.33 -21.54
N THR A 410 -7.48 -27.46 -20.63
CA THR A 410 -7.27 -27.82 -19.22
C THR A 410 -8.54 -28.39 -18.58
N GLU A 411 -9.68 -27.74 -18.76
CA GLU A 411 -10.97 -28.19 -18.24
C GLU A 411 -11.37 -29.56 -18.79
N MET A 412 -11.24 -29.75 -20.11
CA MET A 412 -11.60 -31.03 -20.75
C MET A 412 -10.69 -32.17 -20.28
N ILE A 413 -9.39 -31.93 -20.22
CA ILE A 413 -8.41 -32.93 -19.76
C ILE A 413 -8.60 -33.26 -18.29
N ALA A 414 -8.83 -32.23 -17.45
CA ALA A 414 -9.12 -32.43 -16.04
C ALA A 414 -10.35 -33.33 -15.82
N GLU A 415 -11.41 -33.14 -16.61
CA GLU A 415 -12.60 -33.99 -16.55
C GLU A 415 -12.34 -35.44 -17.00
N ILE A 416 -11.60 -35.61 -18.10
CA ILE A 416 -11.20 -36.94 -18.61
C ILE A 416 -10.36 -37.68 -17.56
N GLU A 417 -9.39 -36.99 -16.95
CA GLU A 417 -8.52 -37.59 -15.94
C GLU A 417 -9.24 -37.79 -14.60
N ALA A 418 -10.15 -36.89 -14.23
CA ALA A 418 -11.01 -37.07 -13.04
C ALA A 418 -11.94 -38.31 -13.17
N ALA A 419 -12.36 -38.64 -14.37
CA ALA A 419 -13.10 -39.90 -14.61
C ALA A 419 -12.25 -41.16 -14.36
N LYS A 420 -10.94 -41.05 -14.17
CA LYS A 420 -10.02 -42.12 -13.79
C LYS A 420 -9.65 -42.10 -12.30
N THR A 421 -10.28 -41.26 -11.47
CA THR A 421 -9.90 -41.06 -10.05
C THR A 421 -9.81 -42.39 -9.29
N ALA A 422 -10.75 -43.28 -9.45
CA ALA A 422 -10.72 -44.58 -8.79
C ALA A 422 -9.49 -45.41 -9.18
N ARG A 423 -9.10 -45.39 -10.45
CA ARG A 423 -7.89 -46.06 -10.93
C ARG A 423 -6.61 -45.43 -10.35
N TYR A 424 -6.55 -44.09 -10.29
CA TYR A 424 -5.42 -43.39 -9.68
C TYR A 424 -5.30 -43.72 -8.18
N LEU A 425 -6.39 -43.69 -7.44
CA LEU A 425 -6.41 -44.06 -6.02
C LEU A 425 -5.90 -45.46 -5.78
N MET A 426 -6.44 -46.43 -6.54
CA MET A 426 -6.05 -47.86 -6.45
C MET A 426 -4.56 -48.05 -6.81
N ALA A 427 -4.11 -47.45 -7.90
CA ALA A 427 -2.71 -47.54 -8.36
C ALA A 427 -1.72 -46.87 -7.37
N ALA A 428 -2.07 -45.74 -6.78
CA ALA A 428 -1.27 -45.04 -5.78
C ALA A 428 -1.11 -45.84 -4.47
N ARG A 429 -2.06 -46.73 -4.15
CA ARG A 429 -1.95 -47.72 -3.04
C ARG A 429 -1.30 -49.04 -3.44
N GLY A 430 -0.91 -49.21 -4.68
CA GLY A 430 -0.36 -50.49 -5.18
C GLY A 430 -1.43 -51.60 -5.34
N LEU A 431 -2.72 -51.27 -5.35
CA LEU A 431 -3.84 -52.20 -5.44
C LEU A 431 -4.38 -52.36 -6.87
N GLY A 432 -3.87 -51.59 -7.83
CA GLY A 432 -4.31 -51.58 -9.22
C GLY A 432 -3.20 -51.36 -10.22
N PRO A 433 -3.45 -51.65 -11.54
CA PRO A 433 -2.47 -51.39 -12.60
C PRO A 433 -2.25 -49.89 -12.83
N LYS A 434 -1.07 -49.55 -13.28
CA LYS A 434 -0.68 -48.17 -13.62
C LYS A 434 -0.85 -47.84 -15.11
N ASP A 435 -1.11 -48.86 -15.93
CA ASP A 435 -1.18 -48.71 -17.39
C ASP A 435 -2.27 -47.72 -17.81
N GLY A 436 -1.91 -46.78 -18.70
CA GLY A 436 -2.82 -45.75 -19.20
C GLY A 436 -3.24 -44.69 -18.17
N LEU A 437 -2.46 -44.53 -17.07
CA LEU A 437 -2.51 -43.43 -16.13
C LEU A 437 -1.35 -42.48 -16.39
N ASP A 438 -1.59 -41.17 -16.24
CA ASP A 438 -0.53 -40.16 -16.32
C ASP A 438 0.36 -40.22 -15.06
N GLU A 439 1.67 -40.25 -15.25
CA GLU A 439 2.63 -40.44 -14.15
C GLU A 439 2.62 -39.26 -13.17
N GLU A 440 2.46 -38.04 -13.65
CA GLU A 440 2.42 -36.85 -12.79
C GLU A 440 1.15 -36.83 -11.95
N ILE A 441 0.00 -37.14 -12.53
CA ILE A 441 -1.27 -37.24 -11.78
C ILE A 441 -1.20 -38.37 -10.76
N LEU A 442 -0.61 -39.50 -11.13
CA LEU A 442 -0.41 -40.63 -10.20
C LEU A 442 0.49 -40.23 -9.03
N LYS A 443 1.57 -39.48 -9.30
CA LYS A 443 2.44 -38.94 -8.25
C LYS A 443 1.65 -37.99 -7.34
N ARG A 444 0.89 -37.05 -7.88
CA ARG A 444 0.04 -36.12 -7.11
C ARG A 444 -0.99 -36.87 -6.26
N TRP A 445 -1.61 -37.92 -6.77
CA TRP A 445 -2.51 -38.78 -5.97
C TRP A 445 -1.77 -39.54 -4.87
N THR A 446 -0.54 -39.97 -5.11
CA THR A 446 0.29 -40.61 -4.09
C THR A 446 0.62 -39.65 -2.96
N GLU A 447 1.00 -38.43 -3.30
CA GLU A 447 1.25 -37.35 -2.34
C GLU A 447 -0.02 -36.95 -1.59
N TYR A 448 -1.15 -36.82 -2.28
CA TYR A 448 -2.46 -36.50 -1.70
C TYR A 448 -2.91 -37.54 -0.66
N GLN A 449 -2.61 -38.82 -0.89
CA GLN A 449 -2.92 -39.90 0.04
C GLN A 449 -1.91 -40.06 1.17
N SER A 450 -0.65 -39.63 0.99
CA SER A 450 0.42 -39.80 1.99
C SER A 450 0.30 -38.86 3.17
N GLN A 451 -0.55 -37.84 3.08
CA GLN A 451 -0.86 -36.93 4.17
C GLN A 451 -2.26 -37.26 4.72
N PRO A 452 -2.43 -38.39 5.43
CA PRO A 452 -3.73 -38.81 5.92
C PRO A 452 -4.19 -37.85 7.01
N ARG A 453 -5.10 -36.99 6.68
CA ARG A 453 -5.92 -36.32 7.68
C ARG A 453 -7.05 -37.26 8.03
N LYS A 454 -7.08 -37.68 9.30
CA LYS A 454 -8.19 -38.48 9.87
C LYS A 454 -9.54 -37.82 9.64
N ASP A 455 -9.54 -36.57 9.30
CA ASP A 455 -10.71 -35.67 9.16
C ASP A 455 -11.04 -35.33 7.70
N HIS A 456 -10.41 -35.95 6.70
CA HIS A 456 -10.79 -35.71 5.31
C HIS A 456 -12.23 -36.20 5.08
N THR A 457 -13.18 -35.27 5.05
CA THR A 457 -14.63 -35.51 5.07
C THR A 457 -15.11 -36.56 4.05
N PHE A 458 -14.45 -36.64 2.90
CA PHE A 458 -14.91 -37.48 1.79
C PHE A 458 -14.06 -38.75 1.54
N LEU A 459 -12.88 -38.88 2.15
CA LEU A 459 -12.00 -40.04 1.99
C LEU A 459 -11.96 -40.99 3.20
N GLN A 460 -12.78 -40.77 4.22
CA GLN A 460 -12.83 -41.61 5.42
C GLN A 460 -13.03 -43.09 5.09
N LYS A 461 -14.01 -43.42 4.22
CA LYS A 461 -14.27 -44.79 3.78
C LYS A 461 -13.08 -45.41 3.04
N TRP A 462 -12.36 -44.61 2.25
CA TRP A 462 -11.15 -45.03 1.56
C TRP A 462 -10.03 -45.37 2.55
N PHE A 463 -9.81 -44.55 3.55
CA PHE A 463 -8.76 -44.80 4.55
C PHE A 463 -9.14 -45.94 5.51
N ALA A 464 -10.41 -46.17 5.79
CA ALA A 464 -10.89 -47.25 6.65
C ALA A 464 -10.95 -48.61 5.96
N ALA A 465 -10.93 -48.67 4.63
CA ALA A 465 -11.06 -49.91 3.87
C ALA A 465 -9.86 -50.85 4.12
N THR A 466 -10.16 -52.11 4.46
CA THR A 466 -9.19 -53.13 4.87
C THR A 466 -8.89 -54.18 3.81
N ASN A 467 -9.77 -54.34 2.81
CA ASN A 467 -9.61 -55.29 1.72
C ASN A 467 -9.76 -54.64 0.34
N ARG A 468 -9.42 -55.37 -0.71
CA ARG A 468 -9.39 -54.84 -2.08
C ARG A 468 -10.75 -54.42 -2.62
N ASP A 469 -11.81 -55.11 -2.25
CA ASP A 469 -13.17 -54.83 -2.75
C ASP A 469 -13.76 -53.57 -2.06
N GLU A 470 -13.53 -53.42 -0.75
CA GLU A 470 -13.87 -52.20 -0.03
C GLU A 470 -13.12 -51.00 -0.59
N ASN A 471 -11.82 -51.14 -0.85
CA ASN A 471 -11.01 -50.07 -1.47
C ASN A 471 -11.54 -49.69 -2.85
N ARG A 472 -11.88 -50.70 -3.69
CA ARG A 472 -12.45 -50.46 -5.02
C ARG A 472 -13.76 -49.71 -4.93
N LYS A 473 -14.66 -50.12 -4.04
CA LYS A 473 -15.96 -49.47 -3.84
C LYS A 473 -15.76 -48.01 -3.36
N ALA A 474 -14.95 -47.80 -2.33
CA ALA A 474 -14.70 -46.49 -1.78
C ALA A 474 -14.06 -45.55 -2.82
N ALA A 475 -13.15 -46.05 -3.66
CA ALA A 475 -12.54 -45.28 -4.74
C ALA A 475 -13.55 -44.89 -5.83
N THR A 476 -14.48 -45.82 -6.17
CA THR A 476 -15.53 -45.52 -7.15
C THR A 476 -16.54 -44.52 -6.61
N ASP A 477 -17.02 -44.70 -5.36
CA ASP A 477 -17.91 -43.73 -4.71
C ASP A 477 -17.27 -42.31 -4.67
N PHE A 478 -15.98 -42.25 -4.38
CA PHE A 478 -15.26 -40.98 -4.37
C PHE A 478 -15.10 -40.37 -5.78
N GLN A 479 -14.83 -41.17 -6.80
CA GLN A 479 -14.79 -40.69 -8.20
C GLN A 479 -16.13 -40.09 -8.61
N GLU A 480 -17.24 -40.75 -8.30
CA GLU A 480 -18.58 -40.23 -8.59
C GLU A 480 -18.82 -38.88 -7.92
N LEU A 481 -18.42 -38.76 -6.66
CA LEU A 481 -18.47 -37.47 -5.93
C LEU A 481 -17.63 -36.39 -6.61
N VAL A 482 -16.38 -36.68 -6.99
CA VAL A 482 -15.49 -35.72 -7.66
C VAL A 482 -16.11 -35.21 -8.96
N LEU A 483 -16.69 -36.12 -9.77
CA LEU A 483 -17.34 -35.73 -11.02
C LEU A 483 -18.63 -34.93 -10.78
N ALA A 484 -19.41 -35.29 -9.77
CA ALA A 484 -20.62 -34.56 -9.40
C ALA A 484 -20.29 -33.13 -8.92
N VAL A 485 -19.29 -33.00 -8.04
CA VAL A 485 -18.85 -31.72 -7.51
C VAL A 485 -18.27 -30.81 -8.61
N ASN A 486 -17.48 -31.37 -9.53
CA ASN A 486 -16.95 -30.62 -10.67
C ASN A 486 -18.07 -30.11 -11.59
N ARG A 487 -19.08 -30.93 -11.84
CA ARG A 487 -20.25 -30.56 -12.64
C ARG A 487 -21.07 -29.46 -11.96
N GLU A 488 -21.39 -29.62 -10.68
CA GLU A 488 -22.12 -28.63 -9.88
C GLU A 488 -21.42 -27.27 -9.88
N GLN A 489 -20.10 -27.25 -9.69
CA GLN A 489 -19.30 -26.02 -9.72
C GLN A 489 -19.37 -25.32 -11.09
N ARG A 490 -19.21 -26.06 -12.18
CA ARG A 490 -19.30 -25.51 -13.55
C ARG A 490 -20.68 -24.94 -13.88
N GLU A 491 -21.73 -25.60 -13.44
CA GLU A 491 -23.09 -25.10 -13.63
C GLU A 491 -23.31 -23.79 -12.87
N ILE A 492 -22.80 -23.70 -11.64
CA ILE A 492 -22.86 -22.48 -10.84
C ILE A 492 -22.04 -21.35 -11.51
N GLU A 493 -20.83 -21.62 -11.97
CA GLU A 493 -20.00 -20.67 -12.67
C GLU A 493 -20.70 -20.13 -13.94
N THR A 494 -21.26 -21.02 -14.73
CA THR A 494 -22.02 -20.66 -15.93
C THR A 494 -23.21 -19.75 -15.60
N ARG A 495 -23.98 -20.08 -14.56
CA ARG A 495 -25.10 -19.24 -14.12
C ARG A 495 -24.61 -17.88 -13.58
N ASN A 496 -23.52 -17.87 -12.84
CA ASN A 496 -22.93 -16.64 -12.31
C ASN A 496 -22.38 -15.74 -13.42
N ASP A 497 -21.75 -16.30 -14.44
CA ASP A 497 -21.24 -15.54 -15.59
C ASP A 497 -22.38 -14.98 -16.44
N TYR A 498 -23.47 -15.72 -16.62
CA TYR A 498 -24.68 -15.19 -17.24
C TYR A 498 -25.25 -14.01 -16.43
N LYS A 499 -25.31 -14.12 -15.09
CA LYS A 499 -25.74 -13.03 -14.21
C LYS A 499 -24.82 -11.81 -14.30
N LYS A 500 -23.51 -12.00 -14.38
CA LYS A 500 -22.53 -10.91 -14.56
C LYS A 500 -22.68 -10.24 -15.94
N GLY A 501 -22.84 -11.01 -16.99
CA GLY A 501 -23.04 -10.51 -18.35
C GLY A 501 -24.32 -9.66 -18.49
N GLY A 502 -25.38 -10.01 -17.77
CA GLY A 502 -26.61 -9.23 -17.73
C GLY A 502 -26.48 -7.88 -16.99
N LYS A 503 -25.50 -7.72 -16.10
CA LYS A 503 -25.25 -6.46 -15.35
C LYS A 503 -24.80 -5.28 -16.21
N THR A 504 -24.23 -5.55 -17.37
CA THR A 504 -23.85 -4.49 -18.32
C THR A 504 -25.07 -3.84 -18.97
N ALA A 505 -26.24 -4.49 -18.93
CA ALA A 505 -27.47 -4.02 -19.56
C ALA A 505 -28.49 -3.40 -18.56
N ASN A 506 -28.36 -3.67 -17.25
CA ASN A 506 -29.34 -3.17 -16.26
C ASN A 506 -28.69 -2.92 -14.89
N PRO A 507 -28.59 -1.65 -14.41
CA PRO A 507 -28.02 -1.28 -13.12
C PRO A 507 -28.75 -1.88 -11.90
N ASP A 508 -30.05 -2.17 -12.00
CA ASP A 508 -30.84 -2.72 -10.90
C ASP A 508 -30.46 -4.18 -10.55
N LEU A 509 -29.65 -4.84 -11.40
CA LEU A 509 -29.11 -6.17 -11.15
C LEU A 509 -27.88 -6.17 -10.22
N ALA A 510 -27.48 -5.02 -9.67
CA ALA A 510 -26.35 -4.91 -8.74
C ALA A 510 -26.56 -5.67 -7.40
N GLN A 511 -27.79 -6.10 -7.07
CA GLN A 511 -28.15 -6.86 -5.89
C GLN A 511 -28.21 -8.39 -6.11
N LEU A 512 -27.86 -8.89 -7.28
CA LEU A 512 -27.87 -10.33 -7.51
C LEU A 512 -26.81 -11.05 -6.66
N VAL A 513 -27.28 -11.85 -5.73
CA VAL A 513 -26.44 -12.76 -4.97
C VAL A 513 -25.88 -13.81 -5.92
N LEU A 514 -24.55 -13.92 -6.00
CA LEU A 514 -23.91 -14.99 -6.75
C LEU A 514 -24.14 -16.32 -6.03
N GLU A 515 -24.37 -17.36 -6.82
CA GLU A 515 -24.49 -18.72 -6.28
C GLU A 515 -23.11 -19.25 -5.87
N SER A 516 -23.08 -20.10 -4.88
CA SER A 516 -21.87 -20.81 -4.44
C SER A 516 -22.21 -22.24 -4.10
N ILE A 517 -21.28 -23.13 -4.39
CA ILE A 517 -21.35 -24.54 -3.95
C ILE A 517 -21.18 -24.59 -2.41
N GLU A 518 -21.66 -25.66 -1.78
CA GLU A 518 -21.45 -25.89 -0.35
C GLU A 518 -19.96 -25.90 0.01
N TYR A 519 -19.60 -25.27 1.12
CA TYR A 519 -18.20 -25.04 1.50
C TYR A 519 -17.32 -26.30 1.51
N PRO A 520 -17.75 -27.47 2.08
CA PRO A 520 -16.94 -28.68 2.02
C PRO A 520 -16.69 -29.18 0.59
N LYS A 521 -17.68 -29.10 -0.29
CA LYS A 521 -17.55 -29.45 -1.70
C LYS A 521 -16.65 -28.48 -2.44
N TYR A 522 -16.74 -27.17 -2.12
CA TYR A 522 -15.83 -26.16 -2.67
C TYR A 522 -14.37 -26.44 -2.31
N VAL A 523 -14.11 -26.78 -1.04
CA VAL A 523 -12.76 -27.16 -0.60
C VAL A 523 -12.25 -28.39 -1.34
N LEU A 524 -13.09 -29.41 -1.53
CA LEU A 524 -12.74 -30.58 -2.31
C LEU A 524 -12.43 -30.20 -3.77
N TRP A 525 -13.33 -29.49 -4.43
CA TRP A 525 -13.15 -29.06 -5.82
C TRP A 525 -11.86 -28.27 -5.99
N ARG A 526 -11.65 -27.29 -5.14
CA ARG A 526 -10.46 -26.44 -5.16
C ARG A 526 -9.18 -27.26 -5.00
N SER A 527 -9.18 -28.25 -4.11
CA SER A 527 -8.03 -29.12 -3.85
C SER A 527 -7.65 -30.00 -5.05
N LEU A 528 -8.59 -30.24 -5.95
CA LEU A 528 -8.39 -31.10 -7.11
C LEU A 528 -8.14 -30.32 -8.40
N PHE A 529 -8.78 -29.15 -8.59
CA PHE A 529 -8.85 -28.49 -9.89
C PHE A 529 -8.20 -27.09 -9.95
N GLU A 530 -7.86 -26.44 -8.81
CA GLU A 530 -7.27 -25.10 -8.82
C GLU A 530 -5.74 -25.05 -8.70
N LYS A 531 -5.16 -23.90 -9.13
CA LYS A 531 -3.71 -23.68 -9.22
C LYS A 531 -3.03 -23.53 -7.86
N SER A 532 -3.67 -22.94 -6.87
CA SER A 532 -2.99 -22.56 -5.65
C SER A 532 -3.88 -22.80 -4.44
N ILE A 533 -3.44 -23.70 -3.59
CA ILE A 533 -4.11 -23.96 -2.33
C ILE A 533 -3.17 -23.54 -1.20
N ARG A 534 -3.09 -22.25 -0.94
CA ARG A 534 -2.72 -21.78 0.39
C ARG A 534 -3.99 -21.73 1.22
N ASP A 535 -4.32 -22.86 1.83
CA ASP A 535 -5.42 -22.90 2.77
C ASP A 535 -4.90 -22.50 4.16
N SER A 536 -5.40 -21.38 4.67
CA SER A 536 -5.23 -20.97 6.07
C SER A 536 -5.82 -21.99 7.07
N ALA A 537 -6.71 -22.86 6.61
CA ALA A 537 -7.26 -23.96 7.41
C ALA A 537 -6.38 -25.22 7.39
N GLY A 538 -5.28 -25.22 6.66
CA GLY A 538 -4.27 -26.26 6.67
C GLY A 538 -4.74 -27.60 6.09
N PHE A 539 -5.74 -27.66 5.20
CA PHE A 539 -6.26 -28.91 4.65
C PHE A 539 -5.36 -29.57 3.61
N PHE A 540 -4.52 -28.80 2.88
CA PHE A 540 -3.65 -29.37 1.85
C PHE A 540 -2.30 -28.65 1.78
N ALA A 541 -1.22 -29.43 1.73
CA ALA A 541 0.14 -28.94 1.58
C ALA A 541 0.59 -28.83 0.11
N SER A 542 -0.28 -29.07 -0.87
CA SER A 542 0.04 -28.99 -2.29
C SER A 542 -0.17 -27.58 -2.83
N THR A 543 0.76 -27.12 -3.65
CA THR A 543 0.68 -25.83 -4.35
C THR A 543 -0.18 -25.89 -5.61
N GLU A 544 -0.54 -27.09 -6.09
CA GLU A 544 -1.35 -27.33 -7.29
C GLU A 544 -2.35 -28.44 -7.03
N GLY A 545 -3.58 -28.26 -7.49
CA GLY A 545 -4.60 -29.29 -7.47
C GLY A 545 -4.20 -30.53 -8.28
N VAL A 546 -4.74 -31.68 -7.92
CA VAL A 546 -4.37 -32.96 -8.54
C VAL A 546 -4.59 -32.94 -10.05
N TYR A 547 -5.67 -32.34 -10.51
CA TYR A 547 -6.07 -32.21 -11.93
C TYR A 547 -5.83 -30.80 -12.48
N PHE A 548 -5.05 -29.96 -11.79
CA PHE A 548 -4.65 -28.69 -12.34
C PHE A 548 -3.49 -28.84 -13.32
N PHE A 549 -3.68 -28.34 -14.53
CA PHE A 549 -2.64 -28.33 -15.58
C PHE A 549 -2.32 -26.88 -15.94
N GLY A 550 -1.07 -26.47 -15.76
CA GLY A 550 -0.58 -25.23 -16.35
C GLY A 550 -0.35 -25.39 -17.86
N LYS A 551 -0.26 -24.27 -18.58
CA LYS A 551 -0.13 -24.19 -20.02
C LYS A 551 0.85 -25.23 -20.61
N GLY A 552 2.07 -25.35 -20.10
CA GLY A 552 3.09 -26.29 -20.62
C GLY A 552 2.85 -27.76 -20.26
N LYS A 553 1.86 -28.07 -19.39
CA LYS A 553 1.54 -29.44 -18.98
C LYS A 553 0.38 -30.04 -19.75
N VAL A 554 -0.43 -29.19 -20.40
CA VAL A 554 -1.59 -29.59 -21.19
C VAL A 554 -1.16 -30.26 -22.49
N ASP A 555 -0.09 -29.81 -23.10
CA ASP A 555 0.34 -30.19 -24.46
C ASP A 555 0.53 -31.70 -24.63
N ARG A 556 1.01 -32.39 -23.58
CA ARG A 556 1.23 -33.85 -23.60
C ARG A 556 -0.06 -34.69 -23.75
N PHE A 557 -1.20 -34.08 -23.44
CA PHE A 557 -2.51 -34.72 -23.57
C PHE A 557 -3.19 -34.41 -24.90
N LEU A 558 -2.71 -33.41 -25.63
CA LEU A 558 -3.33 -32.99 -26.86
C LEU A 558 -2.99 -33.95 -28.02
N PRO A 559 -3.97 -34.34 -28.86
CA PRO A 559 -3.68 -34.97 -30.15
C PRO A 559 -2.78 -34.09 -31.02
N ALA A 560 -2.00 -34.69 -31.93
CA ALA A 560 -1.02 -34.00 -32.75
C ALA A 560 -1.58 -32.74 -33.46
N ALA A 561 -2.75 -32.86 -34.06
CA ALA A 561 -3.40 -31.70 -34.74
C ALA A 561 -3.71 -30.53 -33.79
N TRP A 562 -4.02 -30.80 -32.52
CA TRP A 562 -4.27 -29.77 -31.52
C TRP A 562 -2.98 -29.18 -30.97
N GLN A 563 -1.91 -29.97 -30.91
CA GLN A 563 -0.56 -29.47 -30.57
C GLN A 563 -0.07 -28.50 -31.66
N GLU A 564 -0.24 -28.87 -32.93
CA GLU A 564 0.10 -28.00 -34.07
C GLU A 564 -0.70 -26.69 -34.03
N TYR A 565 -2.00 -26.77 -33.74
CA TYR A 565 -2.87 -25.60 -33.60
C TYR A 565 -2.43 -24.70 -32.41
N ALA A 566 -2.10 -25.29 -31.26
CA ALA A 566 -1.60 -24.54 -30.10
C ALA A 566 -0.30 -23.80 -30.44
N GLN A 567 0.63 -24.49 -31.12
CA GLN A 567 1.89 -23.89 -31.56
C GLN A 567 1.67 -22.77 -32.58
N ASP A 568 0.68 -22.90 -33.47
CA ASP A 568 0.31 -21.83 -34.41
C ASP A 568 -0.26 -20.60 -33.70
N LEU A 569 -1.13 -20.79 -32.71
CA LEU A 569 -1.64 -19.71 -31.89
C LEU A 569 -0.53 -18.95 -31.17
N GLU A 570 0.41 -19.67 -30.56
CA GLU A 570 1.55 -19.07 -29.88
C GLU A 570 2.50 -18.34 -30.83
N ARG A 571 2.76 -18.92 -31.98
CA ARG A 571 3.58 -18.28 -33.01
C ARG A 571 2.96 -16.97 -33.51
N ARG A 572 1.64 -16.96 -33.74
CA ARG A 572 0.91 -15.76 -34.15
C ARG A 572 0.95 -14.68 -33.06
N LEU A 573 0.77 -15.06 -31.81
CA LEU A 573 0.90 -14.15 -30.66
C LEU A 573 2.30 -13.56 -30.57
N GLU A 574 3.33 -14.40 -30.69
CA GLU A 574 4.71 -13.92 -30.67
C GLU A 574 5.03 -12.97 -31.82
N MET A 575 4.54 -13.26 -33.03
CA MET A 575 4.68 -12.35 -34.17
C MET A 575 3.98 -11.02 -33.92
N ALA A 576 2.76 -11.03 -33.35
CA ALA A 576 2.05 -9.82 -33.02
C ALA A 576 2.77 -8.99 -31.95
N ARG A 577 3.35 -9.65 -30.93
CA ARG A 577 4.15 -8.97 -29.89
C ARG A 577 5.45 -8.37 -30.47
N LYS A 578 6.10 -9.05 -31.37
CA LYS A 578 7.30 -8.53 -32.07
C LYS A 578 6.97 -7.35 -33.00
N ALA A 579 5.77 -7.33 -33.56
CA ALA A 579 5.31 -6.24 -34.42
C ALA A 579 4.84 -5.01 -33.62
N LEU A 580 4.58 -5.15 -32.32
CA LEU A 580 4.21 -4.04 -31.46
C LEU A 580 5.46 -3.22 -31.10
N PRO A 581 5.58 -1.96 -31.58
CA PRO A 581 6.69 -1.11 -31.21
C PRO A 581 6.60 -0.72 -29.70
N PRO A 582 7.68 -0.17 -29.12
CA PRO A 582 7.63 0.44 -27.79
C PRO A 582 6.47 1.43 -27.72
N LYS A 583 5.83 1.52 -26.55
CA LYS A 583 4.75 2.46 -26.33
C LYS A 583 5.23 3.89 -26.61
N TYR A 584 4.37 4.69 -27.20
CA TYR A 584 4.64 6.11 -27.45
C TYR A 584 4.83 6.86 -26.11
N PRO A 585 5.58 7.99 -26.11
CA PRO A 585 5.78 8.78 -24.90
C PRO A 585 4.46 9.40 -24.41
N TYR A 586 4.26 9.40 -23.10
CA TYR A 586 3.06 9.91 -22.44
C TYR A 586 3.38 10.55 -21.09
N LEU A 587 2.42 11.25 -20.51
CA LEU A 587 2.47 11.75 -19.15
C LEU A 587 1.50 10.96 -18.29
N GLN A 588 1.94 10.56 -17.12
CA GLN A 588 1.03 10.10 -16.07
C GLN A 588 0.33 11.32 -15.48
N VAL A 589 -1.00 11.33 -15.56
CA VAL A 589 -1.84 12.45 -15.11
C VAL A 589 -3.04 11.92 -14.32
N ILE A 590 -3.75 12.83 -13.67
CA ILE A 590 -5.10 12.57 -13.20
C ILE A 590 -6.08 13.31 -14.10
N SER A 591 -7.24 12.72 -14.31
CA SER A 591 -8.37 13.34 -15.00
C SER A 591 -9.66 13.13 -14.22
N ASP A 592 -10.70 13.89 -14.55
CA ASP A 592 -12.01 13.72 -13.94
C ASP A 592 -12.67 12.41 -14.38
N LYS A 593 -13.46 11.80 -13.51
CA LYS A 593 -14.33 10.69 -13.88
C LYS A 593 -15.52 11.21 -14.69
N GLU A 594 -15.96 10.43 -15.66
CA GLU A 594 -17.14 10.76 -16.49
C GLU A 594 -18.44 10.88 -15.67
N LYS A 595 -18.55 10.13 -14.58
CA LYS A 595 -19.68 10.21 -13.64
C LYS A 595 -19.16 10.68 -12.30
N ILE A 596 -19.57 11.86 -11.91
CA ILE A 596 -19.30 12.42 -10.57
C ILE A 596 -20.11 11.62 -9.57
N VAL A 597 -19.43 11.09 -8.56
CA VAL A 597 -20.07 10.44 -7.40
C VAL A 597 -20.27 11.50 -6.34
N ASP A 598 -21.52 11.83 -6.05
CA ASP A 598 -21.86 12.71 -4.93
C ASP A 598 -21.64 11.93 -3.63
N ILE A 599 -20.76 12.42 -2.80
CA ILE A 599 -20.43 11.84 -1.49
C ILE A 599 -21.15 12.72 -0.45
N ASN A 600 -22.42 12.43 -0.25
CA ASN A 600 -23.20 13.00 0.86
C ASN A 600 -22.89 12.28 2.19
#